data_58ba1973bf8fe352a8ea551a5c459ad0
#
_entry.id   58ba1973bf8fe352a8ea551a5c459ad0
#
_cell.length_a   1.000
_cell.length_b   1.000
_cell.length_c   1.000
_cell.angle_alpha   90.00
_cell.angle_beta   90.00
_cell.angle_gamma   90.00
#
_symmetry.space_group_name_H-M   'P 1'
#
loop_
_entity.id
_entity.type
_entity.pdbx_description
1 polymer ?
#
loop_
_entity_poly.entity_id
_entity_poly.type
_entity_poly.pdbx_seq_one_letter_code
_entity_poly.pdbx_strand_id
1 'polypeptide(L)'
;CDTSIVEESISRLNKNNYKGIVAVKSTVTPGTTKKLSEQYPNLEICFVPEFLRERCAMIDFVENHDLCVIGTESEEVYRKVRQAHGHYPKNFRRLKPTEAEMVKYYNNIYNATLITLSNSFYEVCKKMEISYSDIKNSLVLREHISDSYLQCNDNFRGFGGVCLPKDTLAIAKLVERLNLDIDFFKMILDEN
;
A
#
# COMPACT_ATOMS: atom_id res chain seq x y z
N CYS A 1 6.88 1.03 -11.53
CA CYS A 1 7.06 -0.26 -10.84
C CYS A 1 7.44 -1.30 -11.88
N ASP A 2 8.52 -2.05 -11.64
CA ASP A 2 8.89 -3.17 -12.50
C ASP A 2 8.04 -4.39 -12.14
N THR A 3 7.31 -4.93 -13.10
CA THR A 3 6.41 -6.09 -12.93
C THR A 3 6.98 -7.36 -13.59
N SER A 4 8.17 -7.28 -14.18
CA SER A 4 8.76 -8.37 -14.98
C SER A 4 8.85 -9.69 -14.21
N ILE A 5 9.27 -9.66 -12.95
CA ILE A 5 9.38 -10.86 -12.09
C ILE A 5 8.01 -11.51 -11.85
N VAL A 6 6.98 -10.71 -11.63
CA VAL A 6 5.61 -11.21 -11.44
C VAL A 6 5.09 -11.83 -12.75
N GLU A 7 5.28 -11.14 -13.87
CA GLU A 7 4.87 -11.61 -15.20
C GLU A 7 5.58 -12.93 -15.57
N GLU A 8 6.91 -13.01 -15.32
CA GLU A 8 7.68 -14.24 -15.56
C GLU A 8 7.21 -15.39 -14.68
N SER A 9 6.98 -15.13 -13.39
CA SER A 9 6.51 -16.15 -12.45
C SER A 9 5.16 -16.73 -12.88
N ILE A 10 4.21 -15.88 -13.27
CA ILE A 10 2.90 -16.30 -13.77
C ILE A 10 3.03 -17.07 -15.09
N SER A 11 3.88 -16.61 -16.02
CA SER A 11 4.17 -17.32 -17.26
C SER A 11 4.70 -18.74 -17.00
N ARG A 12 5.62 -18.89 -16.02
CA ARG A 12 6.15 -20.22 -15.63
C ARG A 12 5.07 -21.12 -15.03
N LEU A 13 4.17 -20.60 -14.18
CA LEU A 13 3.05 -21.36 -13.64
C LEU A 13 2.13 -21.84 -14.76
N ASN A 14 1.80 -20.97 -15.73
CA ASN A 14 0.99 -21.35 -16.88
C ASN A 14 1.63 -22.43 -17.75
N LYS A 15 2.94 -22.31 -18.05
CA LYS A 15 3.71 -23.32 -18.80
C LYS A 15 3.72 -24.69 -18.10
N ASN A 16 3.70 -24.71 -16.77
CA ASN A 16 3.66 -25.93 -15.98
C ASN A 16 2.23 -26.44 -15.68
N ASN A 17 1.22 -25.91 -16.36
CA ASN A 17 -0.20 -26.29 -16.18
C ASN A 17 -0.67 -26.24 -14.72
N TYR A 18 -0.22 -25.24 -13.96
CA TYR A 18 -0.67 -25.03 -12.58
C TYR A 18 -2.20 -24.87 -12.52
N LYS A 19 -2.86 -25.49 -11.54
CA LYS A 19 -4.32 -25.52 -11.39
C LYS A 19 -4.83 -24.87 -10.11
N GLY A 20 -3.95 -24.26 -9.34
CA GLY A 20 -4.34 -23.55 -8.11
C GLY A 20 -4.59 -22.07 -8.34
N ILE A 21 -4.91 -21.37 -7.25
CA ILE A 21 -5.06 -19.91 -7.24
C ILE A 21 -3.67 -19.26 -7.11
N VAL A 22 -3.45 -18.25 -7.92
CA VAL A 22 -2.24 -17.42 -7.87
C VAL A 22 -2.57 -16.09 -7.19
N ALA A 23 -2.15 -15.92 -5.95
CA ALA A 23 -2.31 -14.66 -5.22
C ALA A 23 -1.07 -13.78 -5.42
N VAL A 24 -1.20 -12.71 -6.19
CA VAL A 24 -0.16 -11.70 -6.34
C VAL A 24 -0.17 -10.81 -5.11
N LYS A 25 0.93 -10.81 -4.33
CA LYS A 25 1.09 -9.98 -3.13
C LYS A 25 2.06 -8.82 -3.34
N SER A 26 2.91 -8.92 -4.35
CA SER A 26 3.87 -7.86 -4.71
C SER A 26 3.13 -6.66 -5.29
N THR A 27 3.61 -5.44 -4.96
CA THR A 27 3.08 -4.21 -5.56
C THR A 27 3.31 -4.23 -7.07
N VAL A 28 2.27 -4.03 -7.83
CA VAL A 28 2.26 -4.00 -9.30
C VAL A 28 1.59 -2.72 -9.80
N THR A 29 1.86 -2.31 -11.02
CA THR A 29 1.17 -1.17 -11.63
C THR A 29 -0.35 -1.46 -11.69
N PRO A 30 -1.22 -0.51 -11.35
CA PRO A 30 -2.66 -0.71 -11.40
C PRO A 30 -3.14 -1.21 -12.77
N GLY A 31 -3.93 -2.28 -12.76
CA GLY A 31 -4.41 -2.99 -13.95
C GLY A 31 -3.57 -4.22 -14.33
N THR A 32 -2.42 -4.46 -13.69
CA THR A 32 -1.54 -5.59 -14.01
C THR A 32 -2.23 -6.93 -13.79
N THR A 33 -2.88 -7.12 -12.65
CA THR A 33 -3.55 -8.40 -12.34
C THR A 33 -4.66 -8.71 -13.33
N LYS A 34 -5.45 -7.70 -13.73
CA LYS A 34 -6.47 -7.85 -14.76
C LYS A 34 -5.86 -8.28 -16.09
N LYS A 35 -4.82 -7.56 -16.56
CA LYS A 35 -4.09 -7.89 -17.79
C LYS A 35 -3.58 -9.33 -17.77
N LEU A 36 -2.99 -9.77 -16.65
CA LEU A 36 -2.46 -11.13 -16.52
C LEU A 36 -3.56 -12.19 -16.50
N SER A 37 -4.70 -11.92 -15.88
CA SER A 37 -5.87 -12.83 -15.90
C SER A 37 -6.43 -12.98 -17.32
N GLU A 38 -6.48 -11.91 -18.09
CA GLU A 38 -6.90 -11.95 -19.51
C GLU A 38 -5.89 -12.70 -20.38
N GLN A 39 -4.59 -12.51 -20.13
CA GLN A 39 -3.50 -13.17 -20.87
C GLN A 39 -3.40 -14.68 -20.56
N TYR A 40 -3.73 -15.09 -19.35
CA TYR A 40 -3.61 -16.47 -18.87
C TYR A 40 -4.96 -16.99 -18.34
N PRO A 41 -5.97 -17.17 -19.20
CA PRO A 41 -7.34 -17.52 -18.77
C PRO A 41 -7.46 -18.90 -18.10
N ASN A 42 -6.42 -19.73 -18.17
CA ASN A 42 -6.36 -21.03 -17.51
C ASN A 42 -5.87 -20.94 -16.05
N LEU A 43 -5.46 -19.76 -15.59
CA LEU A 43 -5.01 -19.51 -14.22
C LEU A 43 -6.04 -18.67 -13.47
N GLU A 44 -6.33 -19.04 -12.24
CA GLU A 44 -7.11 -18.22 -11.32
C GLU A 44 -6.16 -17.24 -10.63
N ILE A 45 -6.08 -15.99 -11.10
CA ILE A 45 -5.18 -14.95 -10.59
C ILE A 45 -5.99 -13.94 -9.77
N CYS A 46 -5.53 -13.63 -8.56
CA CYS A 46 -6.07 -12.56 -7.73
C CYS A 46 -4.96 -11.69 -7.17
N PHE A 47 -5.32 -10.50 -6.70
CA PHE A 47 -4.39 -9.59 -6.01
C PHE A 47 -4.71 -9.54 -4.51
N VAL A 48 -3.70 -9.74 -3.68
CA VAL A 48 -3.86 -9.67 -2.21
C VAL A 48 -2.76 -8.76 -1.65
N PRO A 49 -3.01 -7.44 -1.54
CA PRO A 49 -2.02 -6.50 -1.07
C PRO A 49 -1.55 -6.82 0.35
N GLU A 50 -0.28 -6.53 0.62
CA GLU A 50 0.32 -6.68 1.93
C GLU A 50 0.48 -5.31 2.59
N PHE A 51 -0.02 -5.19 3.84
CA PHE A 51 0.07 -3.96 4.63
C PHE A 51 1.03 -4.08 5.82
N LEU A 52 1.66 -5.25 6.00
CA LEU A 52 2.56 -5.52 7.13
C LEU A 52 3.83 -4.68 7.04
N ARG A 53 4.34 -4.30 8.22
CA ARG A 53 5.62 -3.64 8.34
C ARG A 53 6.73 -4.70 8.34
N GLU A 54 7.73 -4.55 7.48
CA GLU A 54 8.80 -5.53 7.29
C GLU A 54 9.46 -5.96 8.62
N ARG A 55 9.73 -4.99 9.50
CA ARG A 55 10.43 -5.25 10.77
C ARG A 55 9.65 -6.08 11.78
N CYS A 56 8.33 -6.14 11.65
CA CYS A 56 7.43 -6.84 12.59
C CYS A 56 6.33 -7.61 11.86
N ALA A 57 6.61 -8.10 10.65
CA ALA A 57 5.63 -8.73 9.77
C ALA A 57 4.88 -9.90 10.44
N MET A 58 5.56 -10.73 11.23
CA MET A 58 4.93 -11.83 11.96
C MET A 58 3.93 -11.34 13.00
N ILE A 59 4.31 -10.33 13.78
CA ILE A 59 3.42 -9.73 14.81
C ILE A 59 2.24 -9.05 14.13
N ASP A 60 2.51 -8.30 13.07
CA ASP A 60 1.46 -7.61 12.31
C ASP A 60 0.49 -8.61 11.66
N PHE A 61 0.97 -9.76 11.18
CA PHE A 61 0.10 -10.78 10.62
C PHE A 61 -0.77 -11.47 11.67
N VAL A 62 -0.20 -11.82 12.82
CA VAL A 62 -0.89 -12.61 13.84
C VAL A 62 -1.78 -11.73 14.75
N GLU A 63 -1.30 -10.56 15.15
CA GLU A 63 -1.91 -9.73 16.19
C GLU A 63 -2.59 -8.46 15.63
N ASN A 64 -2.02 -7.87 14.57
CA ASN A 64 -2.41 -6.55 14.06
C ASN A 64 -3.00 -6.58 12.64
N HIS A 65 -3.39 -7.76 12.15
CA HIS A 65 -3.97 -7.90 10.81
C HIS A 65 -5.40 -7.37 10.79
N ASP A 66 -5.56 -6.08 10.60
CA ASP A 66 -6.85 -5.39 10.66
C ASP A 66 -7.67 -5.56 9.37
N LEU A 67 -7.01 -5.70 8.21
CA LEU A 67 -7.65 -5.76 6.90
C LEU A 67 -6.92 -6.70 5.94
N CYS A 68 -7.67 -7.63 5.35
CA CYS A 68 -7.26 -8.40 4.16
C CYS A 68 -8.15 -8.02 2.98
N VAL A 69 -7.54 -7.43 1.95
CA VAL A 69 -8.20 -7.13 0.68
C VAL A 69 -7.91 -8.25 -0.31
N ILE A 70 -8.93 -8.73 -0.99
CA ILE A 70 -8.82 -9.78 -2.02
C ILE A 70 -9.40 -9.25 -3.32
N GLY A 71 -8.52 -8.92 -4.26
CA GLY A 71 -8.86 -8.41 -5.59
C GLY A 71 -9.18 -9.53 -6.56
N THR A 72 -10.46 -9.86 -6.70
CA THR A 72 -10.95 -10.90 -7.63
C THR A 72 -12.41 -10.65 -8.00
N GLU A 73 -12.78 -11.01 -9.21
CA GLU A 73 -14.19 -11.06 -9.64
C GLU A 73 -14.87 -12.39 -9.27
N SER A 74 -14.10 -13.46 -9.00
CA SER A 74 -14.58 -14.79 -8.66
C SER A 74 -14.92 -14.90 -7.17
N GLU A 75 -16.17 -15.23 -6.86
CA GLU A 75 -16.62 -15.55 -5.50
C GLU A 75 -15.89 -16.76 -4.92
N GLU A 76 -15.64 -17.77 -5.77
CA GLU A 76 -14.95 -18.98 -5.35
C GLU A 76 -13.50 -18.70 -4.95
N VAL A 77 -12.76 -17.91 -5.75
CA VAL A 77 -11.38 -17.47 -5.45
C VAL A 77 -11.39 -16.68 -4.14
N TYR A 78 -12.32 -15.73 -3.99
CA TYR A 78 -12.45 -14.96 -2.75
C TYR A 78 -12.61 -15.87 -1.53
N ARG A 79 -13.55 -16.81 -1.60
CA ARG A 79 -13.84 -17.74 -0.49
C ARG A 79 -12.63 -18.60 -0.12
N LYS A 80 -11.94 -19.16 -1.12
CA LYS A 80 -10.75 -20.01 -0.91
C LYS A 80 -9.58 -19.22 -0.31
N VAL A 81 -9.31 -18.00 -0.83
CA VAL A 81 -8.23 -17.13 -0.33
C VAL A 81 -8.55 -16.65 1.08
N ARG A 82 -9.79 -16.25 1.35
CA ARG A 82 -10.25 -15.92 2.71
C ARG A 82 -10.05 -17.08 3.67
N GLN A 83 -10.43 -18.30 3.28
CA GLN A 83 -10.25 -19.49 4.11
C GLN A 83 -8.76 -19.76 4.41
N ALA A 84 -7.88 -19.55 3.43
CA ALA A 84 -6.43 -19.70 3.62
C ALA A 84 -5.83 -18.71 4.62
N HIS A 85 -6.39 -17.50 4.76
CA HIS A 85 -5.98 -16.51 5.77
C HIS A 85 -6.55 -16.80 7.16
N GLY A 86 -7.54 -17.70 7.27
CA GLY A 86 -8.13 -18.13 8.55
C GLY A 86 -8.79 -16.98 9.30
N HIS A 87 -8.49 -16.89 10.60
CA HIS A 87 -9.07 -15.91 11.52
C HIS A 87 -8.16 -14.71 11.82
N TYR A 88 -6.96 -14.68 11.23
CA TYR A 88 -5.99 -13.60 11.51
C TYR A 88 -6.49 -12.22 11.07
N PRO A 89 -7.02 -12.01 9.84
CA PRO A 89 -7.59 -10.72 9.48
C PRO A 89 -8.89 -10.44 10.22
N LYS A 90 -8.99 -9.26 10.85
CA LYS A 90 -10.23 -8.79 11.50
C LYS A 90 -11.32 -8.48 10.49
N ASN A 91 -10.92 -7.94 9.33
CA ASN A 91 -11.82 -7.57 8.25
C ASN A 91 -11.36 -8.15 6.92
N PHE A 92 -12.34 -8.57 6.11
CA PHE A 92 -12.11 -8.99 4.74
C PHE A 92 -12.90 -8.12 3.77
N ARG A 93 -12.28 -7.74 2.66
CA ARG A 93 -12.94 -7.01 1.57
C ARG A 93 -12.63 -7.66 0.23
N ARG A 94 -13.68 -7.96 -0.54
CA ARG A 94 -13.56 -8.32 -1.95
C ARG A 94 -13.68 -7.06 -2.79
N LEU A 95 -12.74 -6.84 -3.67
CA LEU A 95 -12.71 -5.75 -4.64
C LEU A 95 -12.39 -6.32 -6.02
N LYS A 96 -12.58 -5.52 -7.08
CA LYS A 96 -11.98 -5.84 -8.37
C LYS A 96 -10.46 -5.78 -8.27
N PRO A 97 -9.70 -6.54 -9.09
CA PRO A 97 -8.23 -6.59 -9.01
C PRO A 97 -7.57 -5.21 -9.02
N THR A 98 -7.92 -4.35 -9.96
CA THR A 98 -7.35 -2.99 -10.06
C THR A 98 -7.70 -2.11 -8.86
N GLU A 99 -8.90 -2.24 -8.30
CA GLU A 99 -9.30 -1.53 -7.08
C GLU A 99 -8.43 -1.98 -5.88
N ALA A 100 -8.18 -3.29 -5.75
CA ALA A 100 -7.33 -3.84 -4.70
C ALA A 100 -5.87 -3.36 -4.85
N GLU A 101 -5.35 -3.29 -6.07
CA GLU A 101 -4.04 -2.70 -6.37
C GLU A 101 -3.97 -1.24 -5.92
N MET A 102 -5.02 -0.46 -6.18
CA MET A 102 -5.10 0.96 -5.77
C MET A 102 -5.17 1.14 -4.25
N VAL A 103 -5.82 0.24 -3.51
CA VAL A 103 -5.83 0.30 -2.02
C VAL A 103 -4.42 0.28 -1.46
N LYS A 104 -3.52 -0.54 -2.02
CA LYS A 104 -2.11 -0.59 -1.59
C LYS A 104 -1.42 0.76 -1.77
N TYR A 105 -1.57 1.38 -2.93
CA TYR A 105 -1.00 2.70 -3.19
C TYR A 105 -1.59 3.77 -2.28
N TYR A 106 -2.91 3.77 -2.12
CA TYR A 106 -3.58 4.76 -1.28
C TYR A 106 -3.07 4.69 0.16
N ASN A 107 -2.95 3.48 0.75
CA ASN A 107 -2.41 3.30 2.09
C ASN A 107 -0.98 3.85 2.22
N ASN A 108 -0.09 3.54 1.28
CA ASN A 108 1.30 3.96 1.37
C ASN A 108 1.44 5.48 1.18
N ILE A 109 0.68 6.07 0.26
CA ILE A 109 0.69 7.52 0.03
C ILE A 109 0.06 8.26 1.22
N TYR A 110 -1.00 7.73 1.82
CA TYR A 110 -1.56 8.28 3.04
C TYR A 110 -0.50 8.38 4.15
N ASN A 111 0.27 7.31 4.36
CA ASN A 111 1.35 7.31 5.35
C ASN A 111 2.46 8.32 4.98
N ALA A 112 2.87 8.36 3.71
CA ALA A 112 3.85 9.32 3.22
C ALA A 112 3.39 10.77 3.43
N THR A 113 2.10 11.04 3.17
CA THR A 113 1.49 12.37 3.38
C THR A 113 1.54 12.79 4.86
N LEU A 114 1.23 11.89 5.79
CA LEU A 114 1.29 12.18 7.22
C LEU A 114 2.72 12.52 7.67
N ILE A 115 3.72 11.79 7.16
CA ILE A 115 5.12 12.05 7.48
C ILE A 115 5.56 13.41 6.92
N THR A 116 5.26 13.69 5.65
CA THR A 116 5.59 14.98 5.02
C THR A 116 4.92 16.14 5.75
N LEU A 117 3.63 16.02 6.08
CA LEU A 117 2.89 17.01 6.85
C LEU A 117 3.57 17.27 8.21
N SER A 118 3.96 16.22 8.92
CA SER A 118 4.62 16.31 10.21
C SER A 118 5.97 16.99 10.13
N ASN A 119 6.75 16.69 9.08
CA ASN A 119 8.03 17.33 8.84
C ASN A 119 7.88 18.83 8.58
N SER A 120 6.93 19.21 7.72
CA SER A 120 6.66 20.62 7.40
C SER A 120 6.22 21.40 8.63
N PHE A 121 5.30 20.84 9.44
CA PHE A 121 4.89 21.45 10.71
C PHE A 121 6.01 21.53 11.73
N TYR A 122 6.87 20.51 11.81
CA TYR A 122 8.05 20.53 12.66
C TYR A 122 8.98 21.70 12.31
N GLU A 123 9.26 21.95 11.01
CA GLU A 123 10.09 23.08 10.58
C GLU A 123 9.46 24.43 10.94
N VAL A 124 8.15 24.57 10.76
CA VAL A 124 7.45 25.79 11.18
C VAL A 124 7.57 26.00 12.68
N CYS A 125 7.32 24.96 13.49
CA CYS A 125 7.44 25.02 14.95
C CYS A 125 8.86 25.39 15.39
N LYS A 126 9.86 24.76 14.77
CA LYS A 126 11.28 25.04 15.04
C LYS A 126 11.64 26.50 14.75
N LYS A 127 11.16 27.04 13.63
CA LYS A 127 11.38 28.44 13.27
C LYS A 127 10.67 29.43 14.19
N MET A 128 9.53 29.03 14.74
CA MET A 128 8.75 29.82 15.72
C MET A 128 9.23 29.63 17.16
N GLU A 129 10.22 28.77 17.42
CA GLU A 129 10.74 28.42 18.74
C GLU A 129 9.65 27.85 19.67
N ILE A 130 8.70 27.05 19.12
CA ILE A 130 7.62 26.38 19.85
C ILE A 130 7.74 24.86 19.76
N SER A 131 7.13 24.16 20.71
CA SER A 131 7.22 22.70 20.81
C SER A 131 6.28 21.99 19.85
N TYR A 132 6.82 21.37 18.79
CA TYR A 132 6.06 20.47 17.90
C TYR A 132 5.45 19.29 18.69
N SER A 133 6.21 18.73 19.64
CA SER A 133 5.75 17.59 20.44
C SER A 133 4.47 17.89 21.22
N ASP A 134 4.40 19.08 21.83
CA ASP A 134 3.21 19.47 22.60
C ASP A 134 2.01 19.69 21.70
N ILE A 135 2.22 20.28 20.52
CA ILE A 135 1.18 20.48 19.51
C ILE A 135 0.69 19.11 19.02
N LYS A 136 1.59 18.21 18.61
CA LYS A 136 1.25 16.87 18.15
C LYS A 136 0.52 16.08 19.23
N ASN A 137 1.02 16.09 20.48
CA ASN A 137 0.40 15.38 21.60
C ASN A 137 -1.00 15.92 21.92
N SER A 138 -1.22 17.22 21.75
CA SER A 138 -2.56 17.82 21.90
C SER A 138 -3.50 17.41 20.76
N LEU A 139 -2.98 17.36 19.52
CA LEU A 139 -3.75 16.98 18.35
C LEU A 139 -4.28 15.54 18.43
N VAL A 140 -3.44 14.60 18.89
CA VAL A 140 -3.81 13.17 18.97
C VAL A 140 -4.79 12.84 20.10
N LEU A 141 -5.16 13.81 20.93
CA LEU A 141 -6.29 13.65 21.87
C LEU A 141 -7.65 13.65 21.16
N ARG A 142 -7.69 14.05 19.90
CA ARG A 142 -8.92 13.94 19.10
C ARG A 142 -9.11 12.50 18.65
N GLU A 143 -10.25 11.90 18.97
CA GLU A 143 -10.57 10.48 18.74
C GLU A 143 -10.33 9.98 17.29
N HIS A 144 -10.48 10.88 16.30
CA HIS A 144 -10.30 10.52 14.88
C HIS A 144 -8.87 10.69 14.35
N ILE A 145 -7.90 11.09 15.21
CA ILE A 145 -6.50 11.30 14.81
C ILE A 145 -5.62 10.25 15.49
N SER A 146 -5.03 9.39 14.69
CA SER A 146 -4.04 8.42 15.16
C SER A 146 -2.66 9.07 15.31
N ASP A 147 -1.89 8.66 16.32
CA ASP A 147 -0.49 9.06 16.49
C ASP A 147 0.47 8.41 15.46
N SER A 148 -0.04 7.50 14.66
CA SER A 148 0.75 6.81 13.64
C SER A 148 1.28 7.79 12.59
N TYR A 149 2.60 7.71 12.31
CA TYR A 149 3.30 8.52 11.29
C TYR A 149 3.40 10.03 11.58
N LEU A 150 3.02 10.48 12.79
CA LEU A 150 3.11 11.89 13.18
C LEU A 150 4.39 12.22 13.98
N GLN A 151 5.25 11.26 14.27
CA GLN A 151 6.49 11.48 15.00
C GLN A 151 7.51 12.20 14.09
N CYS A 152 8.05 13.32 14.60
CA CYS A 152 9.11 14.08 13.93
C CYS A 152 10.02 14.75 14.95
N ASN A 153 11.32 14.71 14.72
CA ASN A 153 12.36 15.44 15.48
C ASN A 153 13.63 15.55 14.63
N ASP A 154 14.66 16.23 15.12
CA ASP A 154 15.91 16.44 14.36
C ASP A 154 16.60 15.15 13.90
N ASN A 155 16.40 14.03 14.60
CA ASN A 155 17.01 12.73 14.28
C ASN A 155 16.06 11.76 13.59
N PHE A 156 14.78 12.11 13.45
CA PHE A 156 13.75 11.24 12.89
C PHE A 156 12.82 12.07 11.98
N ARG A 157 13.17 12.11 10.71
CA ARG A 157 12.53 12.95 9.69
C ARG A 157 12.42 12.20 8.37
N GLY A 158 11.46 12.61 7.57
CA GLY A 158 11.22 12.07 6.24
C GLY A 158 10.77 10.62 6.24
N PHE A 159 10.50 10.14 5.06
CA PHE A 159 10.30 8.73 4.81
C PHE A 159 11.34 8.23 3.80
N GLY A 160 11.83 7.04 4.08
CA GLY A 160 12.80 6.34 3.23
C GLY A 160 12.33 4.91 2.98
N GLY A 161 13.33 4.03 2.82
CA GLY A 161 13.07 2.63 2.51
C GLY A 161 12.56 2.43 1.08
N VAL A 162 12.06 1.22 0.81
CA VAL A 162 11.70 0.82 -0.56
C VAL A 162 10.26 1.20 -0.92
N CYS A 163 9.34 1.18 0.05
CA CYS A 163 7.91 1.18 -0.23
C CYS A 163 7.33 2.59 -0.49
N LEU A 164 7.47 3.52 0.47
CA LEU A 164 6.78 4.81 0.37
C LEU A 164 7.26 5.66 -0.81
N PRO A 165 8.59 5.85 -1.03
CA PRO A 165 9.07 6.63 -2.18
C PRO A 165 8.67 6.00 -3.51
N LYS A 166 8.83 4.67 -3.64
CA LYS A 166 8.51 3.95 -4.87
C LYS A 166 7.03 4.05 -5.22
N ASP A 167 6.13 3.87 -4.25
CA ASP A 167 4.70 3.84 -4.50
C ASP A 167 4.16 5.25 -4.77
N THR A 168 4.66 6.28 -4.07
CA THR A 168 4.32 7.68 -4.34
C THR A 168 4.77 8.09 -5.74
N LEU A 169 6.00 7.74 -6.13
CA LEU A 169 6.50 7.99 -7.49
C LEU A 169 5.68 7.25 -8.56
N ALA A 170 5.26 6.02 -8.28
CA ALA A 170 4.46 5.24 -9.23
C ALA A 170 3.10 5.91 -9.51
N ILE A 171 2.45 6.47 -8.48
CA ILE A 171 1.18 7.20 -8.67
C ILE A 171 1.42 8.57 -9.31
N ALA A 172 2.48 9.30 -8.97
CA ALA A 172 2.82 10.55 -9.66
C ALA A 172 2.97 10.31 -11.19
N LYS A 173 3.69 9.25 -11.56
CA LYS A 173 3.81 8.86 -12.97
C LYS A 173 2.53 8.32 -13.60
N LEU A 174 1.64 7.71 -12.84
CA LEU A 174 0.32 7.31 -13.32
C LEU A 174 -0.54 8.54 -13.64
N VAL A 175 -0.51 9.55 -12.78
CA VAL A 175 -1.19 10.83 -12.98
C VAL A 175 -0.72 11.51 -14.27
N GLU A 176 0.61 11.60 -14.49
CA GLU A 176 1.19 12.12 -15.74
C GLU A 176 0.68 11.34 -16.97
N ARG A 177 0.72 10.01 -16.91
CA ARG A 177 0.25 9.14 -18.01
C ARG A 177 -1.25 9.27 -18.31
N LEU A 178 -2.04 9.58 -17.28
CA LEU A 178 -3.49 9.83 -17.41
C LEU A 178 -3.81 11.26 -17.81
N ASN A 179 -2.79 12.11 -17.99
CA ASN A 179 -2.94 13.55 -18.32
C ASN A 179 -3.82 14.29 -17.30
N LEU A 180 -3.67 13.97 -16.00
CA LEU A 180 -4.37 14.64 -14.92
C LEU A 180 -3.51 15.81 -14.41
N ASP A 181 -4.14 16.96 -14.16
CA ASP A 181 -3.49 18.16 -13.59
C ASP A 181 -3.50 18.04 -12.05
N ILE A 182 -2.62 17.17 -11.51
CA ILE A 182 -2.49 16.88 -10.07
C ILE A 182 -1.01 16.83 -9.71
N ASP A 183 -0.51 17.85 -9.01
CA ASP A 183 0.88 17.91 -8.54
C ASP A 183 1.09 17.30 -7.15
N PHE A 184 0.02 16.98 -6.44
CA PHE A 184 0.06 16.56 -5.04
C PHE A 184 1.07 15.44 -4.76
N PHE A 185 1.06 14.38 -5.57
CA PHE A 185 1.94 13.22 -5.34
C PHE A 185 3.42 13.53 -5.59
N LYS A 186 3.70 14.45 -6.50
CA LYS A 186 5.06 14.95 -6.75
C LYS A 186 5.51 15.85 -5.61
N MET A 187 4.64 16.74 -5.13
CA MET A 187 4.95 17.62 -4.00
C MET A 187 5.33 16.83 -2.73
N ILE A 188 4.67 15.70 -2.44
CA ILE A 188 5.04 14.83 -1.32
C ILE A 188 6.48 14.33 -1.44
N LEU A 189 6.95 14.02 -2.65
CA LEU A 189 8.31 13.56 -2.90
C LEU A 189 9.32 14.70 -2.82
N ASP A 190 8.97 15.86 -3.32
CA ASP A 190 9.83 17.05 -3.36
C ASP A 190 10.05 17.63 -1.95
N GLU A 191 9.04 17.53 -1.07
CA GLU A 191 9.09 18.00 0.32
C GLU A 191 9.73 16.98 1.29
N ASN A 192 9.86 15.71 0.89
CA ASN A 192 10.44 14.67 1.74
C ASN A 192 11.97 14.73 1.78
#